data_8930486f793e6727cba3cdb488e3e843
#
_entry.id   8930486f793e6727cba3cdb488e3e843
#
_cell.length_a   1.000
_cell.length_b   1.000
_cell.length_c   1.000
_cell.angle_alpha   90.00
_cell.angle_beta   90.00
_cell.angle_gamma   90.00
#
_symmetry.space_group_name_H-M   'P 1'
#
loop_
_entity.id
_entity.type
_entity.pdbx_description
1 polymer ?
#
loop_
_entity_poly.entity_id
_entity_poly.type
_entity_poly.pdbx_seq_one_letter_code
_entity_poly.pdbx_strand_id
1 'polypeptide(L)'
;MRVKPLLSNINPSTFIEDYLQAHGVEQIGLYLNPEEGCLDNPRFYPNMDKGVELLKQAVDNDWQIGLEVDIDVDGMCSAAIVRQFLNKQYNIDPVIYIRKGKSHGLRANTGEDIVQQIVADKIQLLIVPDAGMNDKSEAKNLLDNGCMVLCLDHHEQSVDNPYAIIINHHLLDEWKGLKTGNIYHWFDKAKAEEPLENLNPLNYNLSGTGVTAKFIEYYCQKYGLFIPYMDDLVAMSIISDSCDITSMENRYYVHNGLHKVENPMIQAMLPSAVKRYGLTPTGCSWAMIPLINAVCREEETDNKHKIFDAFSGHGDIEEALKICRSAHRKQSETVKQAVEEIEPSLDTEHKVIIGFADKSLANQVGLIANKFQSKYHKPVILLREADSTTWSGSLRSPVGLREEINSSNLANALGHSMACGVLVHKSNLNRLINYLDNLDIPTTPEIEVAGYIAPKQINNKLCKACEDNAELWGQGLREPTFYINAEIDETNVQVFEKRTTTVKITVNGVDFLLFMATPEQVDRLTQRGKKSLFLIVILSTNEWNGVVKPQGKIKQFEVSKVKDKGGNEENWMDDF
;
A
#
# COMPACT_ATOMS: atom_id res chain seq x y z
N MET A 1 5.59 4.98 26.56
CA MET A 1 5.95 4.83 25.12
C MET A 1 7.44 4.57 25.00
N ARG A 2 7.85 3.60 24.17
CA ARG A 2 9.26 3.45 23.74
C ARG A 2 9.41 4.20 22.41
N VAL A 3 10.34 5.16 22.35
CA VAL A 3 10.45 6.06 21.20
C VAL A 3 11.92 6.12 20.77
N LYS A 4 12.16 5.98 19.46
CA LYS A 4 13.49 6.06 18.86
C LYS A 4 13.55 7.28 17.92
N PRO A 5 14.39 8.28 18.21
CA PRO A 5 14.58 9.41 17.32
C PRO A 5 15.48 9.02 16.14
N LEU A 6 15.13 9.46 14.93
CA LEU A 6 15.97 9.37 13.74
C LEU A 6 17.08 10.44 13.76
N LEU A 7 16.71 11.66 14.15
CA LEU A 7 17.59 12.81 14.18
C LEU A 7 17.89 13.19 15.62
N SER A 8 19.16 13.42 15.93
CA SER A 8 19.61 13.89 17.25
C SER A 8 19.30 15.39 17.47
N ASN A 9 19.14 16.16 16.40
CA ASN A 9 18.81 17.59 16.45
C ASN A 9 17.88 17.96 15.30
N ILE A 10 16.91 18.83 15.54
CA ILE A 10 15.95 19.33 14.56
C ILE A 10 16.32 20.76 14.16
N ASN A 11 16.88 20.92 12.95
CA ASN A 11 17.12 22.23 12.36
C ASN A 11 16.03 22.56 11.34
N PRO A 12 15.16 23.57 11.57
CA PRO A 12 14.08 23.92 10.65
C PRO A 12 14.53 24.31 9.22
N SER A 13 15.81 24.61 9.04
CA SER A 13 16.33 25.04 7.72
C SER A 13 16.80 23.88 6.84
N THR A 14 17.20 22.77 7.44
CA THR A 14 17.74 21.58 6.77
C THR A 14 16.93 20.33 7.09
N PHE A 15 15.78 20.51 7.76
CA PHE A 15 15.00 19.40 8.31
C PHE A 15 14.63 18.35 7.24
N ILE A 16 14.20 18.79 6.06
CA ILE A 16 13.78 17.87 5.00
C ILE A 16 14.96 17.08 4.47
N GLU A 17 16.08 17.75 4.20
CA GLU A 17 17.29 17.10 3.72
C GLU A 17 17.85 16.11 4.77
N ASP A 18 17.92 16.52 6.04
CA ASP A 18 18.37 15.67 7.16
C ASP A 18 17.45 14.44 7.32
N TYR A 19 16.14 14.63 7.18
CA TYR A 19 15.15 13.56 7.32
C TYR A 19 15.22 12.56 6.15
N LEU A 20 15.34 13.05 4.91
CA LEU A 20 15.53 12.23 3.71
C LEU A 20 16.83 11.41 3.81
N GLN A 21 17.93 12.05 4.24
CA GLN A 21 19.20 11.38 4.41
C GLN A 21 19.13 10.28 5.47
N ALA A 22 18.42 10.51 6.58
CA ALA A 22 18.21 9.50 7.62
C ALA A 22 17.42 8.27 7.14
N HIS A 23 16.61 8.43 6.08
CA HIS A 23 15.89 7.34 5.39
C HIS A 23 16.69 6.73 4.22
N GLY A 24 17.97 7.08 4.05
CA GLY A 24 18.84 6.50 3.03
C GLY A 24 18.67 7.11 1.63
N VAL A 25 18.01 8.27 1.50
CA VAL A 25 17.95 8.99 0.22
C VAL A 25 19.29 9.68 -0.03
N GLU A 26 20.04 9.19 -1.01
CA GLU A 26 21.40 9.69 -1.31
C GLU A 26 21.39 10.92 -2.22
N GLN A 27 20.52 10.94 -3.25
CA GLN A 27 20.44 12.01 -4.26
C GLN A 27 19.27 12.95 -3.96
N ILE A 28 19.35 13.66 -2.82
CA ILE A 28 18.23 14.46 -2.28
C ILE A 28 17.69 15.48 -3.31
N GLY A 29 18.55 16.20 -4.02
CA GLY A 29 18.10 17.17 -5.03
C GLY A 29 17.28 16.56 -6.15
N LEU A 30 17.70 15.40 -6.65
CA LEU A 30 16.99 14.63 -7.66
C LEU A 30 15.71 13.98 -7.10
N TYR A 31 15.75 13.54 -5.84
CA TYR A 31 14.56 12.98 -5.17
C TYR A 31 13.45 14.04 -4.98
N LEU A 32 13.82 15.26 -4.64
CA LEU A 32 12.86 16.37 -4.51
C LEU A 32 12.27 16.81 -5.85
N ASN A 33 13.07 16.75 -6.92
CA ASN A 33 12.68 17.12 -8.30
C ASN A 33 13.10 16.01 -9.26
N PRO A 34 12.36 14.89 -9.32
CA PRO A 34 12.74 13.74 -10.13
C PRO A 34 12.58 14.01 -11.63
N GLU A 35 13.53 13.52 -12.41
CA GLU A 35 13.60 13.64 -13.86
C GLU A 35 13.49 12.25 -14.52
N GLU A 36 13.27 12.19 -15.83
CA GLU A 36 13.19 10.93 -16.62
C GLU A 36 14.40 10.01 -16.44
N GLY A 37 15.57 10.59 -16.10
CA GLY A 37 16.77 9.82 -15.78
C GLY A 37 16.64 8.93 -14.53
N CYS A 38 15.57 9.09 -13.72
CA CYS A 38 15.24 8.20 -12.60
C CYS A 38 14.59 6.89 -13.05
N LEU A 39 14.13 6.81 -14.29
CA LEU A 39 13.44 5.63 -14.82
C LEU A 39 14.42 4.54 -15.23
N ASP A 40 14.16 3.31 -14.81
CA ASP A 40 14.89 2.15 -15.27
C ASP A 40 14.62 1.86 -16.75
N ASN A 41 15.64 1.41 -17.46
CA ASN A 41 15.49 1.07 -18.87
C ASN A 41 14.69 -0.24 -19.04
N PRO A 42 13.53 -0.22 -19.71
CA PRO A 42 12.67 -1.40 -19.85
C PRO A 42 13.35 -2.58 -20.57
N ARG A 43 14.41 -2.35 -21.36
CA ARG A 43 15.19 -3.41 -22.02
C ARG A 43 15.81 -4.42 -21.06
N PHE A 44 15.99 -4.06 -19.80
CA PHE A 44 16.64 -4.94 -18.82
C PHE A 44 15.68 -5.92 -18.15
N TYR A 45 14.38 -5.80 -18.37
CA TYR A 45 13.42 -6.78 -17.86
C TYR A 45 13.54 -8.11 -18.64
N PRO A 46 13.61 -9.25 -17.93
CA PRO A 46 13.64 -10.56 -18.57
C PRO A 46 12.45 -10.77 -19.51
N ASN A 47 12.71 -11.48 -20.61
CA ASN A 47 11.72 -11.82 -21.64
C ASN A 47 11.04 -10.63 -22.36
N MET A 48 11.46 -9.38 -22.13
CA MET A 48 10.83 -8.19 -22.69
C MET A 48 10.72 -8.29 -24.23
N ASP A 49 11.81 -8.65 -24.93
CA ASP A 49 11.79 -8.83 -26.39
C ASP A 49 10.78 -9.88 -26.85
N LYS A 50 10.71 -11.02 -26.15
CA LYS A 50 9.76 -12.11 -26.49
C LYS A 50 8.31 -11.66 -26.29
N GLY A 51 8.04 -10.93 -25.19
CA GLY A 51 6.71 -10.42 -24.90
C GLY A 51 6.21 -9.44 -25.94
N VAL A 52 7.05 -8.45 -26.32
CA VAL A 52 6.65 -7.45 -27.32
C VAL A 52 6.54 -8.06 -28.72
N GLU A 53 7.35 -9.07 -29.06
CA GLU A 53 7.24 -9.81 -30.33
C GLU A 53 5.95 -10.64 -30.36
N LEU A 54 5.58 -11.29 -29.24
CA LEU A 54 4.32 -12.02 -29.14
C LEU A 54 3.10 -11.09 -29.33
N LEU A 55 3.09 -9.94 -28.66
CA LEU A 55 1.99 -8.96 -28.84
C LEU A 55 1.95 -8.45 -30.29
N LYS A 56 3.11 -8.13 -30.88
CA LYS A 56 3.19 -7.70 -32.29
C LYS A 56 2.65 -8.78 -33.23
N GLN A 57 3.03 -10.04 -33.02
CA GLN A 57 2.51 -11.17 -33.79
C GLN A 57 0.98 -11.31 -33.66
N ALA A 58 0.44 -11.15 -32.46
CA ALA A 58 -0.99 -11.23 -32.23
C ALA A 58 -1.75 -10.13 -32.98
N VAL A 59 -1.24 -8.89 -32.92
CA VAL A 59 -1.80 -7.75 -33.66
C VAL A 59 -1.71 -7.94 -35.16
N ASP A 60 -0.55 -8.35 -35.69
CA ASP A 60 -0.32 -8.49 -37.14
C ASP A 60 -1.14 -9.62 -37.77
N ASN A 61 -1.53 -10.62 -36.99
CA ASN A 61 -2.32 -11.76 -37.46
C ASN A 61 -3.79 -11.73 -37.03
N ASP A 62 -4.29 -10.57 -36.56
CA ASP A 62 -5.67 -10.38 -36.11
C ASP A 62 -6.12 -11.43 -35.05
N TRP A 63 -5.26 -11.78 -34.11
CA TRP A 63 -5.60 -12.75 -33.07
C TRP A 63 -6.66 -12.20 -32.13
N GLN A 64 -7.54 -13.10 -31.67
CA GLN A 64 -8.49 -12.77 -30.60
C GLN A 64 -7.70 -12.58 -29.29
N ILE A 65 -7.67 -11.33 -28.80
CA ILE A 65 -6.96 -10.96 -27.59
C ILE A 65 -7.93 -10.91 -26.40
N GLY A 66 -7.58 -11.60 -25.32
CA GLY A 66 -8.22 -11.48 -24.02
C GLY A 66 -7.37 -10.66 -23.05
N LEU A 67 -8.02 -9.97 -22.12
CA LEU A 67 -7.38 -9.19 -21.07
C LEU A 67 -8.01 -9.57 -19.72
N GLU A 68 -7.21 -10.16 -18.84
CA GLU A 68 -7.60 -10.39 -17.47
C GLU A 68 -7.39 -9.10 -16.67
N VAL A 69 -8.30 -8.81 -15.74
CA VAL A 69 -8.25 -7.64 -14.87
C VAL A 69 -8.25 -8.11 -13.43
N ASP A 70 -7.11 -7.99 -12.77
CA ASP A 70 -7.04 -8.30 -11.35
C ASP A 70 -7.84 -7.29 -10.50
N ILE A 71 -8.34 -7.77 -9.36
CA ILE A 71 -9.41 -7.11 -8.61
C ILE A 71 -8.90 -6.22 -7.48
N ASP A 72 -7.98 -5.32 -7.81
CA ASP A 72 -7.59 -4.19 -6.97
C ASP A 72 -7.22 -2.98 -7.85
N VAL A 73 -6.64 -1.94 -7.25
CA VAL A 73 -6.32 -0.72 -7.99
C VAL A 73 -5.16 -0.95 -8.96
N ASP A 74 -4.17 -1.79 -8.58
CA ASP A 74 -3.03 -2.09 -9.44
C ASP A 74 -3.49 -2.87 -10.68
N GLY A 75 -4.25 -3.95 -10.51
CA GLY A 75 -4.80 -4.72 -11.62
C GLY A 75 -5.71 -3.90 -12.53
N MET A 76 -6.55 -3.03 -11.98
CA MET A 76 -7.41 -2.14 -12.79
C MET A 76 -6.61 -1.10 -13.58
N CYS A 77 -5.58 -0.51 -12.98
CA CYS A 77 -4.74 0.48 -13.65
C CYS A 77 -3.88 -0.17 -14.75
N SER A 78 -3.28 -1.32 -14.47
CA SER A 78 -2.45 -2.06 -15.42
C SER A 78 -3.24 -2.53 -16.64
N ALA A 79 -4.42 -3.13 -16.42
CA ALA A 79 -5.31 -3.55 -17.50
C ALA A 79 -5.85 -2.35 -18.29
N ALA A 80 -6.13 -1.21 -17.64
CA ALA A 80 -6.57 0.00 -18.32
C ALA A 80 -5.50 0.54 -19.29
N ILE A 81 -4.23 0.50 -18.92
CA ILE A 81 -3.10 0.86 -19.81
C ILE A 81 -3.10 -0.04 -21.06
N VAL A 82 -3.21 -1.35 -20.87
CA VAL A 82 -3.20 -2.31 -22.00
C VAL A 82 -4.39 -2.07 -22.93
N ARG A 83 -5.62 -1.94 -22.39
CA ARG A 83 -6.83 -1.70 -23.19
C ARG A 83 -6.76 -0.40 -23.96
N GLN A 84 -6.35 0.70 -23.29
CA GLN A 84 -6.18 2.01 -23.92
C GLN A 84 -5.13 1.97 -25.04
N PHE A 85 -4.02 1.28 -24.81
CA PHE A 85 -2.98 1.12 -25.82
C PHE A 85 -3.47 0.37 -27.05
N LEU A 86 -4.07 -0.83 -26.87
CA LEU A 86 -4.60 -1.65 -27.96
C LEU A 86 -5.69 -0.91 -28.76
N ASN A 87 -6.57 -0.22 -28.06
CA ASN A 87 -7.64 0.54 -28.69
C ASN A 87 -7.12 1.73 -29.50
N LYS A 88 -6.24 2.56 -28.91
CA LYS A 88 -5.74 3.78 -29.57
C LYS A 88 -4.79 3.48 -30.72
N GLN A 89 -3.93 2.46 -30.59
CA GLN A 89 -2.92 2.17 -31.62
C GLN A 89 -3.44 1.27 -32.74
N TYR A 90 -4.34 0.33 -32.41
CA TYR A 90 -4.74 -0.73 -33.35
C TYR A 90 -6.24 -0.86 -33.54
N ASN A 91 -7.05 -0.05 -32.84
CA ASN A 91 -8.50 -0.17 -32.80
C ASN A 91 -8.98 -1.57 -32.38
N ILE A 92 -8.23 -2.21 -31.47
CA ILE A 92 -8.56 -3.52 -30.90
C ILE A 92 -9.14 -3.29 -29.50
N ASP A 93 -10.34 -3.83 -29.25
CA ASP A 93 -10.94 -3.89 -27.91
C ASP A 93 -10.85 -5.35 -27.43
N PRO A 94 -10.00 -5.69 -26.44
CA PRO A 94 -9.82 -7.05 -25.99
C PRO A 94 -11.06 -7.57 -25.26
N VAL A 95 -11.27 -8.89 -25.25
CA VAL A 95 -12.28 -9.52 -24.41
C VAL A 95 -11.89 -9.41 -22.95
N ILE A 96 -12.72 -8.81 -22.11
CA ILE A 96 -12.40 -8.50 -20.72
C ILE A 96 -12.87 -9.62 -19.79
N TYR A 97 -11.96 -10.11 -18.95
CA TYR A 97 -12.23 -11.12 -17.93
C TYR A 97 -12.00 -10.54 -16.54
N ILE A 98 -13.08 -10.43 -15.75
CA ILE A 98 -13.06 -9.95 -14.36
C ILE A 98 -13.70 -11.01 -13.47
N ARG A 99 -13.06 -11.31 -12.34
CA ARG A 99 -13.48 -12.39 -11.42
C ARG A 99 -14.52 -11.96 -10.39
N LYS A 100 -15.27 -12.97 -9.93
CA LYS A 100 -16.11 -12.85 -8.74
C LYS A 100 -15.27 -12.85 -7.45
N GLY A 101 -15.80 -12.19 -6.43
CA GLY A 101 -15.16 -12.14 -5.11
C GLY A 101 -13.78 -11.50 -5.13
N LYS A 102 -12.92 -11.93 -4.20
CA LYS A 102 -11.53 -11.50 -4.08
C LYS A 102 -10.59 -12.68 -4.38
N SER A 103 -10.21 -12.84 -5.63
CA SER A 103 -9.19 -13.81 -6.04
C SER A 103 -8.22 -13.14 -7.02
N HIS A 104 -6.94 -13.51 -6.96
CA HIS A 104 -5.89 -12.99 -7.83
C HIS A 104 -5.54 -14.01 -8.92
N GLY A 105 -5.20 -13.51 -10.10
CA GLY A 105 -4.69 -14.27 -11.23
C GLY A 105 -5.71 -15.27 -11.80
N LEU A 106 -5.26 -16.37 -12.39
CA LEU A 106 -6.09 -17.30 -13.16
C LEU A 106 -6.68 -18.45 -12.32
N ARG A 107 -6.28 -18.63 -11.06
CA ARG A 107 -6.71 -19.78 -10.23
C ARG A 107 -8.16 -19.69 -9.83
N ALA A 108 -8.92 -20.78 -10.02
CA ALA A 108 -10.30 -20.88 -9.59
C ALA A 108 -10.42 -21.03 -8.07
N ASN A 109 -10.96 -20.01 -7.38
CA ASN A 109 -11.19 -20.06 -5.92
C ASN A 109 -12.67 -20.19 -5.53
N THR A 110 -13.62 -19.99 -6.46
CA THR A 110 -15.07 -19.87 -6.16
C THR A 110 -15.95 -20.76 -7.02
N GLY A 111 -15.39 -21.78 -7.67
CA GLY A 111 -16.14 -22.65 -8.60
C GLY A 111 -16.39 -22.00 -9.98
N GLU A 112 -15.91 -20.79 -10.22
CA GLU A 112 -15.87 -20.15 -11.53
C GLU A 112 -14.53 -20.49 -12.21
N ASP A 113 -14.59 -21.15 -13.35
CA ASP A 113 -13.41 -21.52 -14.13
C ASP A 113 -13.26 -20.53 -15.29
N ILE A 114 -12.53 -19.44 -15.03
CA ILE A 114 -12.24 -18.41 -16.03
C ILE A 114 -11.44 -18.98 -17.20
N VAL A 115 -10.62 -20.02 -16.98
CA VAL A 115 -9.83 -20.69 -18.01
C VAL A 115 -10.74 -21.39 -19.02
N GLN A 116 -11.81 -22.06 -18.55
CA GLN A 116 -12.79 -22.65 -19.45
C GLN A 116 -13.51 -21.61 -20.31
N GLN A 117 -13.84 -20.46 -19.74
CA GLN A 117 -14.47 -19.38 -20.49
C GLN A 117 -13.52 -18.82 -21.57
N ILE A 118 -12.25 -18.55 -21.22
CA ILE A 118 -11.23 -18.07 -22.16
C ILE A 118 -11.05 -19.05 -23.33
N VAL A 119 -11.02 -20.37 -23.04
CA VAL A 119 -10.95 -21.41 -24.06
C VAL A 119 -12.21 -21.44 -24.94
N ALA A 120 -13.39 -21.33 -24.34
CA ALA A 120 -14.67 -21.30 -25.07
C ALA A 120 -14.77 -20.08 -26.00
N ASP A 121 -14.25 -18.94 -25.59
CA ASP A 121 -14.19 -17.69 -26.35
C ASP A 121 -13.10 -17.72 -27.44
N LYS A 122 -12.30 -18.80 -27.52
CA LYS A 122 -11.22 -19.01 -28.51
C LYS A 122 -10.16 -17.92 -28.49
N ILE A 123 -9.81 -17.43 -27.31
CA ILE A 123 -8.73 -16.45 -27.14
C ILE A 123 -7.42 -17.08 -27.59
N GLN A 124 -6.63 -16.37 -28.40
CA GLN A 124 -5.35 -16.81 -28.91
C GLN A 124 -4.17 -16.20 -28.15
N LEU A 125 -4.35 -14.98 -27.62
CA LEU A 125 -3.43 -14.34 -26.68
C LEU A 125 -4.22 -13.83 -25.49
N LEU A 126 -3.89 -14.31 -24.28
CA LEU A 126 -4.35 -13.74 -23.02
C LEU A 126 -3.25 -12.85 -22.44
N ILE A 127 -3.56 -11.59 -22.16
CA ILE A 127 -2.68 -10.69 -21.42
C ILE A 127 -3.17 -10.66 -19.99
N VAL A 128 -2.25 -10.90 -19.05
CA VAL A 128 -2.51 -10.96 -17.60
C VAL A 128 -1.60 -9.96 -16.91
N PRO A 129 -2.02 -8.69 -16.79
CA PRO A 129 -1.25 -7.69 -16.06
C PRO A 129 -1.50 -7.81 -14.56
N ASP A 130 -0.46 -7.60 -13.76
CA ASP A 130 -0.47 -7.63 -12.29
C ASP A 130 -0.77 -9.00 -11.65
N ALA A 131 -0.74 -10.07 -12.45
CA ALA A 131 -1.03 -11.42 -11.96
C ALA A 131 -0.47 -12.51 -12.89
N GLY A 132 -0.68 -13.78 -12.51
CA GLY A 132 -0.53 -14.93 -13.39
C GLY A 132 0.85 -15.58 -13.39
N MET A 133 1.88 -14.96 -12.84
CA MET A 133 3.24 -15.51 -12.81
C MET A 133 3.29 -16.92 -12.20
N ASN A 134 2.54 -17.14 -11.13
CA ASN A 134 2.54 -18.39 -10.38
C ASN A 134 1.42 -19.38 -10.81
N ASP A 135 0.66 -19.08 -11.87
CA ASP A 135 -0.52 -19.84 -12.32
C ASP A 135 -0.17 -20.89 -13.39
N LYS A 136 0.78 -21.75 -13.04
CA LYS A 136 1.38 -22.74 -13.94
C LYS A 136 0.38 -23.71 -14.57
N SER A 137 -0.56 -24.22 -13.77
CA SER A 137 -1.56 -25.20 -14.24
C SER A 137 -2.55 -24.58 -15.22
N GLU A 138 -2.96 -23.37 -14.93
CA GLU A 138 -3.88 -22.56 -15.72
C GLU A 138 -3.24 -22.15 -17.06
N ALA A 139 -2.01 -21.62 -17.00
CA ALA A 139 -1.23 -21.25 -18.18
C ALA A 139 -0.98 -22.48 -19.08
N LYS A 140 -0.68 -23.66 -18.49
CA LYS A 140 -0.55 -24.89 -19.25
C LYS A 140 -1.85 -25.28 -19.94
N ASN A 141 -2.98 -25.23 -19.24
CA ASN A 141 -4.28 -25.57 -19.82
C ASN A 141 -4.63 -24.63 -20.99
N LEU A 142 -4.39 -23.33 -20.84
CA LEU A 142 -4.59 -22.33 -21.90
C LEU A 142 -3.71 -22.65 -23.12
N LEU A 143 -2.42 -22.91 -22.91
CA LEU A 143 -1.48 -23.24 -23.99
C LEU A 143 -1.87 -24.53 -24.71
N ASP A 144 -2.27 -25.59 -23.97
CA ASP A 144 -2.72 -26.86 -24.54
C ASP A 144 -3.99 -26.67 -25.42
N ASN A 145 -4.76 -25.61 -25.21
CA ASN A 145 -5.95 -25.22 -25.97
C ASN A 145 -5.68 -24.11 -27.00
N GLY A 146 -4.42 -23.78 -27.27
CA GLY A 146 -4.02 -22.82 -28.31
C GLY A 146 -4.04 -21.35 -27.89
N CYS A 147 -4.17 -21.06 -26.61
CA CYS A 147 -4.09 -19.70 -26.06
C CYS A 147 -2.70 -19.47 -25.46
N MET A 148 -1.95 -18.52 -25.98
CA MET A 148 -0.69 -18.07 -25.41
C MET A 148 -0.95 -17.08 -24.27
N VAL A 149 -0.09 -17.10 -23.23
CA VAL A 149 -0.25 -16.24 -22.06
C VAL A 149 0.94 -15.30 -21.95
N LEU A 150 0.66 -14.00 -21.82
CA LEU A 150 1.62 -12.94 -21.55
C LEU A 150 1.31 -12.34 -20.17
N CYS A 151 2.18 -12.62 -19.18
CA CYS A 151 2.07 -12.07 -17.83
C CYS A 151 2.97 -10.82 -17.70
N LEU A 152 2.40 -9.73 -17.19
CA LEU A 152 3.10 -8.49 -16.88
C LEU A 152 2.97 -8.27 -15.37
N ASP A 153 3.81 -8.93 -14.57
CA ASP A 153 3.60 -9.16 -13.15
C ASP A 153 4.78 -8.65 -12.32
N HIS A 154 4.56 -8.40 -11.05
CA HIS A 154 5.56 -7.91 -10.10
C HIS A 154 5.66 -8.76 -8.82
N HIS A 155 4.81 -9.76 -8.67
CA HIS A 155 4.82 -10.65 -7.50
C HIS A 155 6.11 -11.49 -7.43
N GLU A 156 6.42 -12.00 -6.22
CA GLU A 156 7.51 -12.96 -6.02
C GLU A 156 7.19 -14.30 -6.69
N GLN A 157 8.18 -14.88 -7.36
CA GLN A 157 8.04 -16.20 -7.96
C GLN A 157 8.03 -17.29 -6.89
N SER A 158 6.96 -18.06 -6.84
CA SER A 158 6.85 -19.24 -5.99
C SER A 158 6.79 -20.55 -6.76
N VAL A 159 6.52 -20.47 -8.07
CA VAL A 159 6.41 -21.63 -8.98
C VAL A 159 7.06 -21.27 -10.31
N ASP A 160 7.96 -22.11 -10.81
CA ASP A 160 8.46 -22.01 -12.18
C ASP A 160 7.32 -22.29 -13.18
N ASN A 161 7.00 -21.29 -14.02
CA ASN A 161 5.92 -21.35 -15.01
C ASN A 161 6.44 -21.19 -16.44
N PRO A 162 6.84 -22.30 -17.11
CA PRO A 162 7.37 -22.26 -18.47
C PRO A 162 6.28 -22.14 -19.57
N TYR A 163 5.00 -22.08 -19.20
CA TYR A 163 3.86 -22.06 -20.13
C TYR A 163 3.34 -20.65 -20.41
N ALA A 164 3.94 -19.63 -19.81
CA ALA A 164 3.66 -18.22 -20.05
C ALA A 164 4.94 -17.46 -20.40
N ILE A 165 4.83 -16.37 -21.18
CA ILE A 165 5.89 -15.38 -21.27
C ILE A 165 5.67 -14.41 -20.11
N ILE A 166 6.63 -14.34 -19.18
CA ILE A 166 6.53 -13.56 -17.95
C ILE A 166 7.53 -12.41 -18.01
N ILE A 167 7.03 -11.20 -17.88
CA ILE A 167 7.80 -9.98 -17.69
C ILE A 167 7.69 -9.60 -16.22
N ASN A 168 8.80 -9.73 -15.48
CA ASN A 168 8.83 -9.45 -14.05
C ASN A 168 10.28 -9.17 -13.62
N HIS A 169 10.47 -8.12 -12.80
CA HIS A 169 11.81 -7.74 -12.31
C HIS A 169 12.41 -8.76 -11.34
N HIS A 170 11.60 -9.53 -10.60
CA HIS A 170 12.09 -10.58 -9.69
C HIS A 170 12.78 -11.74 -10.41
N LEU A 171 12.49 -11.99 -11.69
CA LEU A 171 13.20 -12.98 -12.49
C LEU A 171 14.70 -12.67 -12.68
N LEU A 172 15.14 -11.45 -12.41
CA LEU A 172 16.56 -11.08 -12.47
C LEU A 172 17.41 -11.76 -11.39
N ASP A 173 16.85 -12.10 -10.25
CA ASP A 173 17.61 -12.72 -9.16
C ASP A 173 18.05 -14.14 -9.52
N GLU A 174 17.23 -14.86 -10.28
CA GLU A 174 17.62 -16.14 -10.88
C GLU A 174 18.77 -15.95 -11.89
N TRP A 175 18.77 -14.87 -12.65
CA TRP A 175 19.83 -14.55 -13.60
C TRP A 175 21.15 -14.17 -12.92
N LYS A 176 21.09 -13.44 -11.79
CA LYS A 176 22.28 -13.13 -10.98
C LYS A 176 22.85 -14.35 -10.27
N GLY A 177 21.99 -15.29 -9.85
CA GLY A 177 22.40 -16.58 -9.27
C GLY A 177 23.09 -17.50 -10.27
N LEU A 178 22.79 -17.39 -11.57
CA LEU A 178 23.42 -18.07 -12.68
C LEU A 178 24.81 -17.47 -13.04
N LYS A 179 25.61 -17.01 -12.09
CA LYS A 179 26.99 -16.48 -12.26
C LYS A 179 27.96 -17.49 -12.95
N THR A 180 27.47 -18.55 -13.50
CA THR A 180 28.21 -19.55 -14.25
C THR A 180 27.92 -19.44 -15.75
N GLY A 181 28.61 -18.54 -16.42
CA GLY A 181 29.07 -18.77 -17.82
C GLY A 181 28.11 -18.54 -18.97
N ASN A 182 26.78 -18.54 -18.84
CA ASN A 182 25.83 -18.59 -19.94
C ASN A 182 24.79 -17.45 -20.02
N ILE A 183 24.92 -16.40 -19.25
CA ILE A 183 24.01 -15.23 -19.27
C ILE A 183 24.03 -14.51 -20.63
N TYR A 184 25.16 -14.61 -21.36
CA TYR A 184 25.36 -13.91 -22.65
C TYR A 184 24.53 -14.42 -23.82
N HIS A 185 23.91 -15.58 -23.73
CA HIS A 185 23.08 -16.10 -24.80
C HIS A 185 21.69 -15.47 -24.93
N TRP A 186 21.22 -14.78 -23.88
CA TRP A 186 19.90 -14.15 -23.83
C TRP A 186 19.93 -12.63 -24.05
N PHE A 187 21.11 -12.01 -23.85
CA PHE A 187 21.34 -10.62 -24.19
C PHE A 187 21.74 -10.54 -25.68
N ASP A 188 21.00 -9.76 -26.44
CA ASP A 188 21.36 -9.43 -27.80
C ASP A 188 22.79 -8.86 -27.84
N LYS A 189 23.56 -9.14 -28.91
CA LYS A 189 24.97 -8.70 -29.05
C LYS A 189 25.16 -7.18 -28.79
N ALA A 190 24.12 -6.38 -29.05
CA ALA A 190 24.13 -4.93 -28.79
C ALA A 190 24.09 -4.57 -27.27
N LYS A 191 23.73 -5.50 -26.39
CA LYS A 191 23.70 -5.31 -24.92
C LYS A 191 25.01 -5.75 -24.25
N ALA A 192 25.87 -6.49 -24.94
CA ALA A 192 27.16 -6.95 -24.42
C ALA A 192 28.24 -5.87 -24.33
N GLU A 193 27.98 -4.67 -24.85
CA GLU A 193 28.95 -3.56 -24.85
C GLU A 193 28.89 -2.69 -23.58
N GLU A 194 27.81 -2.77 -22.78
CA GLU A 194 27.78 -2.16 -21.45
C GLU A 194 28.05 -3.22 -20.36
N PRO A 195 29.09 -3.04 -19.55
CA PRO A 195 29.37 -3.94 -18.43
C PRO A 195 28.17 -3.96 -17.46
N LEU A 196 27.69 -5.15 -17.07
CA LEU A 196 26.63 -5.34 -16.06
C LEU A 196 26.90 -4.60 -14.73
N GLU A 197 28.16 -4.24 -14.50
CA GLU A 197 28.62 -3.48 -13.33
C GLU A 197 28.15 -2.01 -13.32
N ASN A 198 27.75 -1.48 -14.47
CA ASN A 198 27.26 -0.10 -14.65
C ASN A 198 25.74 0.00 -14.72
N LEU A 199 25.03 -1.12 -14.65
CA LEU A 199 23.57 -1.11 -14.60
C LEU A 199 23.14 -0.74 -13.19
N ASN A 200 22.39 0.35 -13.05
CA ASN A 200 21.67 0.63 -11.82
C ASN A 200 20.83 -0.62 -11.47
N PRO A 201 20.78 -1.01 -10.18
CA PRO A 201 19.90 -2.09 -9.78
C PRO A 201 18.49 -1.71 -10.18
N LEU A 202 17.79 -2.64 -10.87
CA LEU A 202 16.39 -2.42 -11.22
C LEU A 202 15.57 -2.19 -9.94
N ASN A 203 14.52 -1.41 -10.08
CA ASN A 203 13.57 -1.17 -9.01
C ASN A 203 12.73 -2.44 -8.76
N TYR A 204 13.09 -3.19 -7.72
CA TYR A 204 12.36 -4.40 -7.29
C TYR A 204 11.05 -4.10 -6.55
N ASN A 205 10.70 -2.82 -6.37
CA ASN A 205 9.48 -2.37 -5.73
C ASN A 205 8.50 -1.68 -6.69
N LEU A 206 8.66 -1.91 -7.99
CA LEU A 206 7.73 -1.37 -8.98
C LEU A 206 6.44 -2.20 -8.97
N SER A 207 5.29 -1.55 -9.06
CA SER A 207 3.97 -2.19 -9.13
C SER A 207 3.71 -2.91 -10.46
N GLY A 208 2.67 -3.74 -10.53
CA GLY A 208 2.24 -4.41 -11.77
C GLY A 208 1.88 -3.43 -12.87
N THR A 209 1.24 -2.30 -12.54
CA THR A 209 1.00 -1.20 -13.49
C THR A 209 2.31 -0.61 -14.00
N GLY A 210 3.31 -0.45 -13.14
CA GLY A 210 4.62 0.04 -13.54
C GLY A 210 5.32 -0.93 -14.50
N VAL A 211 5.30 -2.23 -14.23
CA VAL A 211 5.82 -3.27 -15.15
C VAL A 211 5.08 -3.22 -16.49
N THR A 212 3.75 -3.07 -16.46
CA THR A 212 2.93 -2.92 -17.66
C THR A 212 3.29 -1.67 -18.45
N ALA A 213 3.50 -0.53 -17.77
CA ALA A 213 3.93 0.70 -18.43
C ALA A 213 5.30 0.54 -19.10
N LYS A 214 6.27 -0.10 -18.43
CA LYS A 214 7.58 -0.45 -19.01
C LYS A 214 7.45 -1.33 -20.28
N PHE A 215 6.54 -2.28 -20.24
CA PHE A 215 6.28 -3.13 -21.39
C PHE A 215 5.73 -2.34 -22.59
N ILE A 216 4.74 -1.49 -22.37
CA ILE A 216 4.16 -0.63 -23.41
C ILE A 216 5.19 0.39 -23.93
N GLU A 217 5.97 1.01 -23.03
CA GLU A 217 7.07 1.90 -23.39
C GLU A 217 8.05 1.24 -24.33
N TYR A 218 8.55 0.04 -23.97
CA TYR A 218 9.50 -0.69 -24.80
C TYR A 218 8.91 -1.14 -26.13
N TYR A 219 7.64 -1.58 -26.13
CA TYR A 219 6.92 -1.91 -27.36
C TYR A 219 6.87 -0.70 -28.30
N CYS A 220 6.50 0.47 -27.79
CA CYS A 220 6.44 1.69 -28.58
C CYS A 220 7.82 2.11 -29.11
N GLN A 221 8.87 2.04 -28.29
CA GLN A 221 10.24 2.32 -28.70
C GLN A 221 10.72 1.39 -29.82
N LYS A 222 10.46 0.08 -29.68
CA LYS A 222 10.89 -0.95 -30.64
C LYS A 222 10.22 -0.79 -32.00
N TYR A 223 8.95 -0.39 -32.04
CA TYR A 223 8.18 -0.28 -33.29
C TYR A 223 7.95 1.16 -33.76
N GLY A 224 8.59 2.13 -33.13
CA GLY A 224 8.52 3.55 -33.52
C GLY A 224 7.15 4.18 -33.34
N LEU A 225 6.42 3.77 -32.29
CA LEU A 225 5.09 4.28 -31.96
C LEU A 225 5.19 5.40 -30.92
N PHE A 226 4.12 6.20 -30.82
CA PHE A 226 4.00 7.19 -29.75
C PHE A 226 3.78 6.51 -28.41
N ILE A 227 4.58 6.87 -27.39
CA ILE A 227 4.43 6.36 -26.03
C ILE A 227 3.26 7.11 -25.36
N PRO A 228 2.19 6.42 -24.93
CA PRO A 228 1.10 7.08 -24.22
C PRO A 228 1.55 7.58 -22.84
N TYR A 229 0.88 8.61 -22.33
CA TYR A 229 1.05 9.02 -20.94
C TYR A 229 0.37 8.00 -20.01
N MET A 230 1.10 7.53 -19.00
CA MET A 230 0.66 6.46 -18.09
C MET A 230 0.99 6.76 -16.61
N ASP A 231 1.72 7.84 -16.34
CA ASP A 231 2.31 8.10 -15.02
C ASP A 231 1.26 8.24 -13.92
N ASP A 232 0.07 8.77 -14.21
CA ASP A 232 -1.02 8.91 -13.25
C ASP A 232 -1.61 7.56 -12.81
N LEU A 233 -1.75 6.61 -13.74
CA LEU A 233 -2.17 5.25 -13.43
C LEU A 233 -1.08 4.50 -12.64
N VAL A 234 0.19 4.66 -13.03
CA VAL A 234 1.33 4.07 -12.31
C VAL A 234 1.44 4.66 -10.90
N ALA A 235 1.26 5.98 -10.73
CA ALA A 235 1.27 6.61 -9.41
C ALA A 235 0.18 6.07 -8.49
N MET A 236 -1.05 5.93 -9.00
CA MET A 236 -2.17 5.36 -8.24
C MET A 236 -1.90 3.93 -7.80
N SER A 237 -1.32 3.14 -8.66
CA SER A 237 -0.93 1.76 -8.41
C SER A 237 0.18 1.68 -7.34
N ILE A 238 1.30 2.39 -7.50
CA ILE A 238 2.39 2.45 -6.51
C ILE A 238 1.86 2.79 -5.11
N ILE A 239 0.95 3.76 -5.03
CA ILE A 239 0.36 4.17 -3.75
C ILE A 239 -0.58 3.10 -3.20
N SER A 240 -1.38 2.44 -4.05
CA SER A 240 -2.36 1.43 -3.62
C SER A 240 -1.71 0.15 -3.13
N ASP A 241 -0.66 -0.28 -3.80
CA ASP A 241 0.07 -1.49 -3.50
C ASP A 241 1.17 -1.29 -2.44
N SER A 242 1.24 -0.06 -1.91
CA SER A 242 2.21 0.30 -0.87
C SER A 242 3.66 0.05 -1.28
N CYS A 243 4.00 0.32 -2.54
CA CYS A 243 5.37 0.25 -3.02
C CYS A 243 6.24 1.30 -2.35
N ASP A 244 7.52 0.97 -2.15
CA ASP A 244 8.48 1.87 -1.51
C ASP A 244 8.77 3.09 -2.39
N ILE A 245 8.39 4.30 -1.90
CA ILE A 245 8.61 5.55 -2.62
C ILE A 245 10.00 6.16 -2.38
N THR A 246 10.87 5.53 -1.59
CA THR A 246 12.27 5.94 -1.52
C THR A 246 13.05 5.52 -2.77
N SER A 247 12.53 4.55 -3.54
CA SER A 247 13.02 4.26 -4.89
C SER A 247 12.84 5.47 -5.81
N MET A 248 13.90 5.84 -6.54
CA MET A 248 13.90 7.01 -7.42
C MET A 248 12.86 6.89 -8.55
N GLU A 249 12.67 5.70 -9.09
CA GLU A 249 11.68 5.45 -10.14
C GLU A 249 10.25 5.56 -9.62
N ASN A 250 9.95 4.97 -8.45
CA ASN A 250 8.64 5.13 -7.83
C ASN A 250 8.36 6.59 -7.45
N ARG A 251 9.38 7.30 -6.98
CA ARG A 251 9.27 8.73 -6.69
C ARG A 251 8.96 9.54 -7.95
N TYR A 252 9.62 9.23 -9.08
CA TYR A 252 9.34 9.86 -10.36
C TYR A 252 7.87 9.69 -10.77
N TYR A 253 7.38 8.45 -10.78
CA TYR A 253 5.98 8.19 -11.16
C TYR A 253 4.99 8.86 -10.22
N VAL A 254 5.21 8.80 -8.91
CA VAL A 254 4.32 9.44 -7.93
C VAL A 254 4.32 10.96 -8.10
N HIS A 255 5.50 11.56 -8.26
CA HIS A 255 5.60 13.01 -8.49
C HIS A 255 4.87 13.43 -9.78
N ASN A 256 5.25 12.87 -10.91
CA ASN A 256 4.68 13.26 -12.20
C ASN A 256 3.21 12.89 -12.31
N GLY A 257 2.83 11.68 -11.89
CA GLY A 257 1.47 11.20 -12.01
C GLY A 257 0.46 11.96 -11.14
N LEU A 258 0.89 12.48 -9.97
CA LEU A 258 0.03 13.33 -9.16
C LEU A 258 -0.01 14.79 -9.67
N HIS A 259 1.07 15.30 -10.27
CA HIS A 259 1.08 16.66 -10.83
C HIS A 259 0.38 16.77 -12.18
N LYS A 260 0.34 15.70 -12.95
CA LYS A 260 -0.32 15.64 -14.25
C LYS A 260 -1.27 14.44 -14.31
N VAL A 261 -2.53 14.64 -13.97
CA VAL A 261 -3.57 13.60 -14.03
C VAL A 261 -4.34 13.74 -15.35
N GLU A 262 -4.24 12.76 -16.22
CA GLU A 262 -4.98 12.70 -17.50
C GLU A 262 -6.14 11.70 -17.46
N ASN A 263 -6.09 10.67 -16.62
CA ASN A 263 -7.16 9.69 -16.52
C ASN A 263 -8.45 10.32 -15.98
N PRO A 264 -9.58 10.25 -16.72
CA PRO A 264 -10.81 10.94 -16.34
C PRO A 264 -11.41 10.43 -15.03
N MET A 265 -11.26 9.13 -14.70
CA MET A 265 -11.77 8.56 -13.47
C MET A 265 -10.98 9.07 -12.26
N ILE A 266 -9.65 9.15 -12.36
CA ILE A 266 -8.79 9.73 -11.32
C ILE A 266 -9.13 11.22 -11.15
N GLN A 267 -9.21 12.00 -12.24
CA GLN A 267 -9.59 13.42 -12.20
C GLN A 267 -10.90 13.64 -11.45
N ALA A 268 -11.91 12.81 -11.67
CA ALA A 268 -13.21 12.92 -11.04
C ALA A 268 -13.18 12.60 -9.53
N MET A 269 -12.18 11.85 -9.06
CA MET A 269 -11.95 11.55 -7.63
C MET A 269 -11.16 12.65 -6.92
N LEU A 270 -10.29 13.40 -7.61
CA LEU A 270 -9.39 14.40 -7.05
C LEU A 270 -10.05 15.46 -6.15
N PRO A 271 -11.22 16.04 -6.49
CA PRO A 271 -11.79 17.11 -5.66
C PRO A 271 -12.02 16.71 -4.20
N SER A 272 -12.36 15.45 -3.95
CA SER A 272 -12.56 14.93 -2.59
C SER A 272 -11.25 14.71 -1.85
N ALA A 273 -10.22 14.21 -2.53
CA ALA A 273 -8.90 13.96 -2.00
C ALA A 273 -8.17 15.28 -1.67
N VAL A 274 -8.12 16.19 -2.64
CA VAL A 274 -7.44 17.49 -2.51
C VAL A 274 -8.08 18.33 -1.40
N LYS A 275 -9.41 18.38 -1.30
CA LYS A 275 -10.11 19.15 -0.27
C LYS A 275 -9.77 18.72 1.15
N ARG A 276 -9.48 17.43 1.36
CA ARG A 276 -9.31 16.86 2.69
C ARG A 276 -7.85 16.68 3.10
N TYR A 277 -7.00 16.31 2.16
CA TYR A 277 -5.62 15.87 2.45
C TYR A 277 -4.55 16.56 1.58
N GLY A 278 -4.93 17.42 0.63
CA GLY A 278 -4.04 17.85 -0.45
C GLY A 278 -3.87 16.76 -1.51
N LEU A 279 -3.19 17.08 -2.60
CA LEU A 279 -2.81 16.10 -3.63
C LEU A 279 -1.51 15.43 -3.20
N THR A 280 -1.63 14.36 -2.44
CA THR A 280 -0.52 13.65 -1.79
C THR A 280 -0.75 12.15 -1.84
N PRO A 281 0.28 11.31 -1.72
CA PRO A 281 0.09 9.86 -1.61
C PRO A 281 -0.86 9.49 -0.46
N THR A 282 -0.74 10.17 0.69
CA THR A 282 -1.68 10.01 1.82
C THR A 282 -3.12 10.33 1.42
N GLY A 283 -3.33 11.41 0.65
CA GLY A 283 -4.66 11.79 0.15
C GLY A 283 -5.26 10.72 -0.75
N CYS A 284 -4.47 10.16 -1.67
CA CYS A 284 -4.89 9.05 -2.53
C CYS A 284 -5.22 7.79 -1.71
N SER A 285 -4.36 7.42 -0.77
CA SER A 285 -4.55 6.23 0.09
C SER A 285 -5.82 6.29 0.93
N TRP A 286 -6.23 7.47 1.40
CA TRP A 286 -7.38 7.61 2.30
C TRP A 286 -8.69 8.02 1.62
N ALA A 287 -8.63 8.70 0.47
CA ALA A 287 -9.83 9.27 -0.16
C ALA A 287 -10.19 8.65 -1.52
N MET A 288 -9.27 7.97 -2.19
CA MET A 288 -9.49 7.43 -3.55
C MET A 288 -9.41 5.90 -3.56
N ILE A 289 -8.31 5.32 -3.16
CA ILE A 289 -8.06 3.87 -3.18
C ILE A 289 -9.13 3.06 -2.43
N PRO A 290 -9.60 3.46 -1.23
CA PRO A 290 -10.66 2.71 -0.54
C PRO A 290 -11.99 2.66 -1.27
N LEU A 291 -12.29 3.66 -2.11
CA LEU A 291 -13.51 3.70 -2.91
C LEU A 291 -13.49 2.59 -3.99
N ILE A 292 -12.37 2.45 -4.69
CA ILE A 292 -12.17 1.45 -5.75
C ILE A 292 -12.14 0.06 -5.11
N ASN A 293 -11.30 -0.12 -4.09
CA ASN A 293 -11.14 -1.39 -3.39
C ASN A 293 -12.44 -1.92 -2.75
N ALA A 294 -13.39 -1.03 -2.43
CA ALA A 294 -14.69 -1.47 -1.92
C ALA A 294 -15.49 -2.24 -2.99
N VAL A 295 -15.44 -1.80 -4.25
CA VAL A 295 -16.09 -2.48 -5.36
C VAL A 295 -15.33 -3.74 -5.78
N CYS A 296 -14.00 -3.69 -5.79
CA CYS A 296 -13.16 -4.86 -6.06
C CYS A 296 -13.48 -6.04 -5.13
N ARG A 297 -13.97 -5.77 -3.93
CA ARG A 297 -14.37 -6.80 -2.94
C ARG A 297 -15.82 -7.27 -3.04
N GLU A 298 -16.62 -6.75 -3.98
CA GLU A 298 -17.97 -7.26 -4.22
C GLU A 298 -17.91 -8.65 -4.86
N GLU A 299 -18.91 -9.50 -4.60
CA GLU A 299 -19.00 -10.83 -5.22
C GLU A 299 -19.33 -10.72 -6.70
N GLU A 300 -20.27 -9.83 -7.07
CA GLU A 300 -20.72 -9.67 -8.45
C GLU A 300 -19.73 -8.84 -9.29
N THR A 301 -19.69 -9.10 -10.58
CA THR A 301 -18.72 -8.50 -11.50
C THR A 301 -19.24 -7.26 -12.22
N ASP A 302 -20.55 -7.03 -12.30
CA ASP A 302 -21.15 -5.94 -13.08
C ASP A 302 -20.61 -4.56 -12.70
N ASN A 303 -20.52 -4.28 -11.41
CA ASN A 303 -19.95 -3.02 -10.91
C ASN A 303 -18.46 -2.89 -11.21
N LYS A 304 -17.71 -4.02 -11.14
CA LYS A 304 -16.28 -4.06 -11.46
C LYS A 304 -16.05 -3.73 -12.94
N HIS A 305 -16.85 -4.31 -13.86
CA HIS A 305 -16.81 -3.97 -15.28
C HIS A 305 -17.06 -2.48 -15.52
N LYS A 306 -18.10 -1.91 -14.91
CA LYS A 306 -18.42 -0.47 -15.06
C LYS A 306 -17.29 0.44 -14.59
N ILE A 307 -16.62 0.09 -13.47
CA ILE A 307 -15.49 0.86 -12.98
C ILE A 307 -14.28 0.69 -13.91
N PHE A 308 -14.00 -0.54 -14.34
CA PHE A 308 -12.91 -0.79 -15.27
C PHE A 308 -13.12 -0.06 -16.61
N ASP A 309 -14.34 -0.06 -17.13
CA ASP A 309 -14.72 0.73 -18.33
C ASP A 309 -14.43 2.21 -18.11
N ALA A 310 -14.75 2.77 -16.93
CA ALA A 310 -14.44 4.16 -16.62
C ALA A 310 -12.93 4.44 -16.56
N PHE A 311 -12.14 3.57 -15.93
CA PHE A 311 -10.68 3.67 -15.90
C PHE A 311 -10.05 3.56 -17.29
N SER A 312 -10.56 2.68 -18.13
CA SER A 312 -10.06 2.48 -19.50
C SER A 312 -10.61 3.49 -20.53
N GLY A 313 -11.46 4.43 -20.09
CA GLY A 313 -11.98 5.52 -20.95
C GLY A 313 -13.20 5.16 -21.78
N HIS A 314 -13.92 4.07 -21.45
CA HIS A 314 -15.09 3.58 -22.18
C HIS A 314 -16.41 3.69 -21.38
N GLY A 315 -16.36 4.04 -20.08
CA GLY A 315 -17.49 4.03 -19.17
C GLY A 315 -18.01 5.41 -18.78
N ASP A 316 -19.17 5.41 -18.11
CA ASP A 316 -19.75 6.59 -17.49
C ASP A 316 -19.07 6.87 -16.14
N ILE A 317 -18.32 7.96 -16.08
CA ILE A 317 -17.53 8.39 -14.91
C ILE A 317 -18.44 8.70 -13.70
N GLU A 318 -19.59 9.35 -13.92
CA GLU A 318 -20.49 9.72 -12.82
C GLU A 318 -21.15 8.47 -12.22
N GLU A 319 -21.57 7.51 -13.06
CA GLU A 319 -22.10 6.23 -12.61
C GLU A 319 -21.03 5.46 -11.83
N ALA A 320 -19.80 5.34 -12.34
CA ALA A 320 -18.69 4.65 -11.69
C ALA A 320 -18.38 5.26 -10.31
N LEU A 321 -18.32 6.59 -10.18
CA LEU A 321 -18.13 7.26 -8.89
C LEU A 321 -19.27 7.00 -7.91
N LYS A 322 -20.50 6.97 -8.37
CA LYS A 322 -21.67 6.67 -7.55
C LYS A 322 -21.61 5.24 -7.01
N ILE A 323 -21.22 4.29 -7.86
CA ILE A 323 -20.99 2.89 -7.49
C ILE A 323 -19.91 2.81 -6.41
N CYS A 324 -18.74 3.40 -6.64
CA CYS A 324 -17.62 3.41 -5.68
C CYS A 324 -18.03 3.95 -4.30
N ARG A 325 -18.72 5.09 -4.27
CA ARG A 325 -19.17 5.71 -3.02
C ARG A 325 -20.20 4.86 -2.29
N SER A 326 -21.12 4.21 -3.04
CA SER A 326 -22.14 3.33 -2.46
C SER A 326 -21.52 2.07 -1.86
N ALA A 327 -20.63 1.40 -2.61
CA ALA A 327 -19.91 0.21 -2.15
C ALA A 327 -19.06 0.50 -0.90
N HIS A 328 -18.31 1.59 -0.91
CA HIS A 328 -17.48 2.00 0.24
C HIS A 328 -18.31 2.32 1.49
N ARG A 329 -19.47 3.00 1.33
CA ARG A 329 -20.38 3.26 2.45
C ARG A 329 -20.91 1.94 3.03
N LYS A 330 -21.44 1.04 2.19
CA LYS A 330 -21.93 -0.27 2.59
C LYS A 330 -20.84 -1.09 3.32
N GLN A 331 -19.64 -1.13 2.75
CA GLN A 331 -18.49 -1.81 3.36
C GLN A 331 -18.14 -1.22 4.74
N SER A 332 -18.13 0.12 4.86
CA SER A 332 -17.81 0.81 6.12
C SER A 332 -18.85 0.52 7.20
N GLU A 333 -20.14 0.48 6.84
CA GLU A 333 -21.24 0.11 7.74
C GLU A 333 -21.12 -1.34 8.19
N THR A 334 -20.87 -2.28 7.26
CA THR A 334 -20.65 -3.70 7.55
C THR A 334 -19.45 -3.91 8.48
N VAL A 335 -18.31 -3.27 8.20
CA VAL A 335 -17.11 -3.38 9.03
C VAL A 335 -17.36 -2.83 10.44
N LYS A 336 -18.08 -1.70 10.56
CA LYS A 336 -18.42 -1.11 11.85
C LYS A 336 -19.28 -2.06 12.68
N GLN A 337 -20.35 -2.60 12.12
CA GLN A 337 -21.22 -3.57 12.79
C GLN A 337 -20.45 -4.83 13.21
N ALA A 338 -19.65 -5.39 12.30
CA ALA A 338 -18.84 -6.57 12.61
C ALA A 338 -17.83 -6.32 13.74
N VAL A 339 -17.21 -5.14 13.81
CA VAL A 339 -16.32 -4.76 14.92
C VAL A 339 -17.09 -4.74 16.24
N GLU A 340 -18.27 -4.12 16.30
CA GLU A 340 -19.10 -4.05 17.50
C GLU A 340 -19.56 -5.45 17.98
N GLU A 341 -19.84 -6.37 17.05
CA GLU A 341 -20.29 -7.74 17.35
C GLU A 341 -19.14 -8.67 17.80
N ILE A 342 -17.97 -8.56 17.16
CA ILE A 342 -16.83 -9.46 17.40
C ILE A 342 -16.04 -9.04 18.64
N GLU A 343 -15.90 -7.75 18.89
CA GLU A 343 -15.03 -7.21 19.94
C GLU A 343 -15.25 -7.81 21.33
N PRO A 344 -16.51 -8.01 21.83
CA PRO A 344 -16.75 -8.57 23.17
C PRO A 344 -16.24 -10.01 23.34
N SER A 345 -15.98 -10.73 22.25
CA SER A 345 -15.50 -12.12 22.25
C SER A 345 -13.98 -12.25 22.15
N LEU A 346 -13.25 -11.13 21.97
CA LEU A 346 -11.80 -11.16 21.83
C LEU A 346 -11.11 -11.36 23.18
N ASP A 347 -10.20 -12.33 23.21
CA ASP A 347 -9.25 -12.45 24.31
C ASP A 347 -8.04 -11.56 24.03
N THR A 348 -7.97 -10.43 24.73
CA THR A 348 -6.93 -9.42 24.57
C THR A 348 -5.70 -9.64 25.46
N GLU A 349 -5.69 -10.67 26.30
CA GLU A 349 -4.56 -11.00 27.17
C GLU A 349 -3.42 -11.64 26.39
N HIS A 350 -3.71 -12.39 25.31
CA HIS A 350 -2.73 -13.00 24.44
C HIS A 350 -1.83 -11.95 23.75
N LYS A 351 -0.58 -12.35 23.43
CA LYS A 351 0.34 -11.52 22.64
C LYS A 351 -0.16 -11.29 21.23
N VAL A 352 -0.83 -12.29 20.63
CA VAL A 352 -1.52 -12.22 19.35
C VAL A 352 -3.01 -12.45 19.59
N ILE A 353 -3.83 -11.47 19.30
CA ILE A 353 -5.29 -11.57 19.45
C ILE A 353 -5.83 -12.42 18.31
N ILE A 354 -6.56 -13.50 18.65
CA ILE A 354 -7.25 -14.33 17.67
C ILE A 354 -8.76 -14.15 17.86
N GLY A 355 -9.44 -13.75 16.79
CA GLY A 355 -10.89 -13.58 16.78
C GLY A 355 -11.53 -14.39 15.66
N PHE A 356 -12.86 -14.53 15.74
CA PHE A 356 -13.64 -15.28 14.77
C PHE A 356 -14.73 -14.41 14.17
N ALA A 357 -14.87 -14.50 12.84
CA ALA A 357 -15.86 -13.77 12.06
C ALA A 357 -16.80 -14.74 11.36
N ASP A 358 -18.00 -14.29 11.05
CA ASP A 358 -18.96 -15.04 10.23
C ASP A 358 -18.42 -15.22 8.80
N LYS A 359 -18.85 -16.31 8.13
CA LYS A 359 -18.44 -16.64 6.76
C LYS A 359 -18.78 -15.52 5.75
N SER A 360 -19.89 -14.82 5.97
CA SER A 360 -20.35 -13.71 5.11
C SER A 360 -19.37 -12.52 5.09
N LEU A 361 -18.47 -12.43 6.07
CA LEU A 361 -17.46 -11.38 6.18
C LEU A 361 -16.13 -11.70 5.47
N ALA A 362 -16.11 -12.74 4.62
CA ALA A 362 -14.89 -13.23 3.95
C ALA A 362 -14.03 -12.12 3.34
N ASN A 363 -14.66 -11.18 2.64
CA ASN A 363 -13.97 -10.10 1.94
C ASN A 363 -13.61 -8.92 2.86
N GLN A 364 -14.05 -8.91 4.13
CA GLN A 364 -13.86 -7.84 5.11
C GLN A 364 -12.94 -8.23 6.29
N VAL A 365 -12.59 -9.52 6.47
CA VAL A 365 -11.79 -9.97 7.63
C VAL A 365 -10.49 -9.18 7.80
N GLY A 366 -9.80 -8.83 6.71
CA GLY A 366 -8.58 -8.03 6.76
C GLY A 366 -8.82 -6.58 7.22
N LEU A 367 -9.95 -5.98 6.87
CA LEU A 367 -10.31 -4.62 7.31
C LEU A 367 -10.69 -4.61 8.80
N ILE A 368 -11.44 -5.61 9.25
CA ILE A 368 -11.85 -5.77 10.64
C ILE A 368 -10.61 -6.04 11.50
N ALA A 369 -9.72 -6.96 11.08
CA ALA A 369 -8.45 -7.23 11.76
C ALA A 369 -7.59 -5.96 11.91
N ASN A 370 -7.55 -5.11 10.87
CA ASN A 370 -6.82 -3.85 10.90
C ASN A 370 -7.42 -2.85 11.91
N LYS A 371 -8.76 -2.82 12.08
CA LYS A 371 -9.41 -2.01 13.11
C LYS A 371 -9.02 -2.45 14.52
N PHE A 372 -9.03 -3.75 14.78
CA PHE A 372 -8.59 -4.29 16.07
C PHE A 372 -7.09 -4.08 16.31
N GLN A 373 -6.25 -4.32 15.30
CA GLN A 373 -4.81 -4.06 15.40
C GLN A 373 -4.54 -2.59 15.75
N SER A 374 -5.23 -1.65 15.10
CA SER A 374 -5.10 -0.22 15.38
C SER A 374 -5.61 0.16 16.77
N LYS A 375 -6.62 -0.53 17.30
CA LYS A 375 -7.20 -0.27 18.63
C LYS A 375 -6.33 -0.82 19.75
N TYR A 376 -5.86 -2.06 19.61
CA TYR A 376 -5.14 -2.79 20.66
C TYR A 376 -3.61 -2.68 20.55
N HIS A 377 -3.10 -2.18 19.42
CA HIS A 377 -1.65 -2.10 19.11
C HIS A 377 -0.93 -3.46 19.24
N LYS A 378 -1.66 -4.56 19.05
CA LYS A 378 -1.19 -5.94 19.08
C LYS A 378 -1.40 -6.59 17.71
N PRO A 379 -0.65 -7.65 17.36
CA PRO A 379 -1.00 -8.49 16.22
C PRO A 379 -2.39 -9.08 16.38
N VAL A 380 -3.15 -9.12 15.29
CA VAL A 380 -4.51 -9.67 15.24
C VAL A 380 -4.63 -10.65 14.09
N ILE A 381 -5.08 -11.86 14.36
CA ILE A 381 -5.51 -12.83 13.36
C ILE A 381 -7.02 -12.98 13.48
N LEU A 382 -7.74 -12.55 12.45
CA LEU A 382 -9.19 -12.74 12.38
C LEU A 382 -9.50 -13.90 11.43
N LEU A 383 -10.12 -14.94 11.95
CA LEU A 383 -10.40 -16.20 11.26
C LEU A 383 -11.90 -16.33 10.95
N ARG A 384 -12.22 -17.01 9.87
CA ARG A 384 -13.55 -17.49 9.52
C ARG A 384 -13.49 -18.96 9.11
N GLU A 385 -14.60 -19.64 9.19
CA GLU A 385 -14.67 -21.03 8.74
C GLU A 385 -14.54 -21.10 7.21
N ALA A 386 -13.49 -21.77 6.72
CA ALA A 386 -13.33 -22.05 5.29
C ALA A 386 -14.12 -23.30 4.90
N ASP A 387 -13.95 -24.37 5.67
CA ASP A 387 -14.66 -25.65 5.55
C ASP A 387 -14.81 -26.32 6.93
N SER A 388 -15.27 -27.56 6.96
CA SER A 388 -15.50 -28.31 8.22
C SER A 388 -14.22 -28.53 9.04
N THR A 389 -13.04 -28.46 8.43
CA THR A 389 -11.74 -28.81 9.03
C THR A 389 -10.78 -27.61 9.17
N THR A 390 -11.04 -26.51 8.45
CA THR A 390 -10.07 -25.45 8.24
C THR A 390 -10.64 -24.07 8.55
N TRP A 391 -9.85 -23.26 9.25
CA TRP A 391 -10.04 -21.82 9.39
C TRP A 391 -9.20 -21.08 8.34
N SER A 392 -9.77 -20.05 7.74
CA SER A 392 -9.08 -19.10 6.86
C SER A 392 -9.32 -17.68 7.35
N GLY A 393 -8.34 -16.80 7.24
CA GLY A 393 -8.50 -15.42 7.69
C GLY A 393 -7.35 -14.51 7.31
N SER A 394 -7.20 -13.43 8.06
CA SER A 394 -6.16 -12.42 7.83
C SER A 394 -5.41 -12.07 9.10
N LEU A 395 -4.09 -11.98 8.98
CA LEU A 395 -3.21 -11.33 9.96
C LEU A 395 -3.10 -9.84 9.65
N ARG A 396 -3.13 -9.03 10.70
CA ARG A 396 -2.65 -7.64 10.71
C ARG A 396 -1.77 -7.43 11.93
N SER A 397 -0.56 -6.96 11.74
CA SER A 397 0.45 -6.93 12.79
C SER A 397 1.33 -5.68 12.71
N PRO A 398 1.75 -5.10 13.84
CA PRO A 398 2.74 -4.03 13.86
C PRO A 398 4.18 -4.55 13.66
N VAL A 399 4.39 -5.87 13.67
CA VAL A 399 5.68 -6.55 13.47
C VAL A 399 5.53 -7.69 12.49
N GLY A 400 6.61 -8.11 11.82
CA GLY A 400 6.59 -9.25 10.91
C GLY A 400 6.30 -10.56 11.65
N LEU A 401 5.28 -11.32 11.23
CA LEU A 401 4.90 -12.61 11.81
C LEU A 401 4.63 -13.70 10.77
N ARG A 402 4.69 -13.42 9.48
CA ARG A 402 4.44 -14.43 8.43
C ARG A 402 5.40 -15.61 8.55
N GLU A 403 6.69 -15.33 8.63
CA GLU A 403 7.74 -16.34 8.72
C GLU A 403 7.62 -17.17 9.99
N GLU A 404 7.29 -16.52 11.11
CA GLU A 404 7.08 -17.20 12.40
C GLU A 404 5.90 -18.18 12.35
N ILE A 405 4.78 -17.75 11.73
CA ILE A 405 3.61 -18.61 11.54
C ILE A 405 3.97 -19.81 10.67
N ASN A 406 4.67 -19.60 9.54
CA ASN A 406 5.08 -20.67 8.63
C ASN A 406 6.07 -21.64 9.30
N SER A 407 7.04 -21.12 10.04
CA SER A 407 8.05 -21.93 10.77
C SER A 407 7.43 -22.80 11.84
N SER A 408 6.26 -22.45 12.37
CA SER A 408 5.52 -23.27 13.35
C SER A 408 5.05 -24.62 12.78
N ASN A 409 4.88 -24.74 11.47
CA ASN A 409 4.22 -25.86 10.77
C ASN A 409 2.79 -26.15 11.27
N LEU A 410 2.13 -25.19 11.94
CA LEU A 410 0.78 -25.31 12.46
C LEU A 410 -0.25 -24.59 11.59
N ALA A 411 0.19 -23.59 10.83
CA ALA A 411 -0.61 -22.80 9.92
C ALA A 411 0.23 -22.42 8.69
N ASN A 412 -0.44 -21.96 7.64
CA ASN A 412 0.19 -21.44 6.44
C ASN A 412 -0.20 -19.96 6.28
N ALA A 413 0.80 -19.08 6.12
CA ALA A 413 0.63 -17.64 5.96
C ALA A 413 1.20 -17.19 4.61
N LEU A 414 0.36 -16.52 3.78
CA LEU A 414 0.69 -16.07 2.44
C LEU A 414 0.43 -14.57 2.31
N GLY A 415 1.39 -13.82 1.77
CA GLY A 415 1.33 -12.36 1.61
C GLY A 415 2.49 -11.66 2.32
N HIS A 416 2.30 -10.39 2.68
CA HIS A 416 3.35 -9.59 3.32
C HIS A 416 3.61 -10.00 4.79
N SER A 417 4.81 -9.75 5.27
CA SER A 417 5.27 -10.12 6.62
C SER A 417 4.34 -9.60 7.75
N MET A 418 3.77 -8.40 7.61
CA MET A 418 2.88 -7.77 8.60
C MET A 418 1.39 -7.86 8.24
N ALA A 419 1.04 -8.27 7.02
CA ALA A 419 -0.34 -8.33 6.53
C ALA A 419 -0.50 -9.47 5.53
N CYS A 420 -1.00 -10.62 5.98
CA CYS A 420 -1.11 -11.82 5.15
C CYS A 420 -2.41 -12.58 5.37
N GLY A 421 -2.72 -13.46 4.44
CA GLY A 421 -3.74 -14.49 4.61
C GLY A 421 -3.21 -15.60 5.52
N VAL A 422 -4.05 -16.16 6.38
CA VAL A 422 -3.70 -17.25 7.28
C VAL A 422 -4.67 -18.41 7.08
N LEU A 423 -4.12 -19.60 6.89
CA LEU A 423 -4.87 -20.86 6.80
C LEU A 423 -4.41 -21.79 7.93
N VAL A 424 -5.34 -22.26 8.77
CA VAL A 424 -5.02 -23.12 9.90
C VAL A 424 -6.03 -24.26 10.03
N HIS A 425 -5.54 -25.51 10.19
CA HIS A 425 -6.41 -26.63 10.50
C HIS A 425 -7.00 -26.47 11.91
N LYS A 426 -8.31 -26.74 12.08
CA LYS A 426 -9.02 -26.50 13.35
C LYS A 426 -8.35 -27.20 14.53
N SER A 427 -7.80 -28.41 14.34
CA SER A 427 -7.09 -29.16 15.40
C SER A 427 -5.75 -28.53 15.82
N ASN A 428 -5.17 -27.65 15.01
CA ASN A 428 -3.90 -26.98 15.30
C ASN A 428 -4.07 -25.64 16.01
N LEU A 429 -5.28 -25.10 16.06
CA LEU A 429 -5.52 -23.72 16.51
C LEU A 429 -4.97 -23.45 17.92
N ASN A 430 -5.30 -24.29 18.90
CA ASN A 430 -4.81 -24.12 20.28
C ASN A 430 -3.27 -24.24 20.37
N ARG A 431 -2.68 -25.08 19.54
CA ARG A 431 -1.22 -25.21 19.47
C ARG A 431 -0.58 -23.96 18.86
N LEU A 432 -1.22 -23.38 17.85
CA LEU A 432 -0.79 -22.12 17.24
C LEU A 432 -0.87 -20.97 18.25
N ILE A 433 -1.98 -20.85 19.00
CA ILE A 433 -2.11 -19.82 20.06
C ILE A 433 -0.97 -19.94 21.06
N ASN A 434 -0.74 -21.13 21.61
CA ASN A 434 0.34 -21.37 22.56
C ASN A 434 1.74 -21.08 21.96
N TYR A 435 1.96 -21.39 20.68
CA TYR A 435 3.20 -21.08 20.00
C TYR A 435 3.41 -19.58 19.90
N LEU A 436 2.40 -18.83 19.44
CA LEU A 436 2.46 -17.37 19.28
C LEU A 436 2.66 -16.63 20.60
N ASP A 437 2.07 -17.11 21.70
CA ASP A 437 2.26 -16.53 23.03
C ASP A 437 3.68 -16.74 23.60
N ASN A 438 4.38 -17.78 23.13
CA ASN A 438 5.77 -18.04 23.53
C ASN A 438 6.81 -17.31 22.65
N LEU A 439 6.39 -16.68 21.57
CA LEU A 439 7.30 -15.85 20.78
C LEU A 439 7.75 -14.62 21.56
N ASP A 440 8.96 -14.16 21.28
CA ASP A 440 9.45 -12.87 21.78
C ASP A 440 8.91 -11.73 20.92
N ILE A 441 7.61 -11.48 21.03
CA ILE A 441 6.94 -10.38 20.36
C ILE A 441 7.03 -9.14 21.27
N PRO A 442 7.56 -8.02 20.81
CA PRO A 442 7.59 -6.80 21.58
C PRO A 442 6.17 -6.37 21.99
N THR A 443 5.88 -6.38 23.28
CA THR A 443 4.56 -5.96 23.81
C THR A 443 4.31 -4.46 23.66
N THR A 444 5.39 -3.69 23.54
CA THR A 444 5.34 -2.26 23.23
C THR A 444 6.29 -2.02 22.05
N PRO A 445 5.77 -1.89 20.83
CA PRO A 445 6.62 -1.59 19.68
C PRO A 445 7.34 -0.27 19.90
N GLU A 446 8.61 -0.21 19.49
CA GLU A 446 9.38 1.01 19.46
C GLU A 446 8.83 1.92 18.35
N ILE A 447 8.48 3.15 18.70
CA ILE A 447 7.92 4.11 17.76
C ILE A 447 9.05 5.00 17.27
N GLU A 448 9.34 4.90 15.98
CA GLU A 448 10.30 5.78 15.34
C GLU A 448 9.68 7.18 15.13
N VAL A 449 10.42 8.22 15.49
CA VAL A 449 10.03 9.63 15.33
C VAL A 449 11.16 10.39 14.65
N ALA A 450 10.84 11.49 13.98
CA ALA A 450 11.85 12.36 13.38
C ALA A 450 12.85 12.89 14.41
N GLY A 451 12.39 13.20 15.63
CA GLY A 451 13.24 13.60 16.74
C GLY A 451 12.47 14.11 17.94
N TYR A 452 13.21 14.45 18.99
CA TYR A 452 12.68 15.12 20.18
C TYR A 452 12.66 16.62 19.96
N ILE A 453 11.55 17.28 20.32
CA ILE A 453 11.44 18.73 20.19
C ILE A 453 10.67 19.32 21.38
N ALA A 454 11.21 20.38 21.97
CA ALA A 454 10.46 21.12 23.00
C ALA A 454 9.40 22.03 22.35
N PRO A 455 8.22 22.23 22.97
CA PRO A 455 7.16 23.08 22.41
C PRO A 455 7.65 24.48 22.00
N LYS A 456 8.54 25.08 22.74
CA LYS A 456 9.14 26.42 22.45
C LYS A 456 10.01 26.47 21.18
N GLN A 457 10.47 25.31 20.66
CA GLN A 457 11.28 25.21 19.45
C GLN A 457 10.42 25.05 18.21
N ILE A 458 9.14 24.70 18.38
CA ILE A 458 8.20 24.55 17.26
C ILE A 458 7.87 25.93 16.70
N ASN A 459 8.13 26.12 15.42
CA ASN A 459 7.90 27.38 14.73
C ASN A 459 7.28 27.16 13.36
N ASN A 460 6.77 28.24 12.75
CA ASN A 460 6.10 28.17 11.44
C ASN A 460 7.02 27.64 10.34
N LYS A 461 8.34 27.84 10.42
CA LYS A 461 9.28 27.36 9.40
C LYS A 461 9.34 25.84 9.37
N LEU A 462 9.45 25.22 10.55
CA LEU A 462 9.45 23.75 10.67
C LEU A 462 8.10 23.15 10.26
N CYS A 463 6.99 23.75 10.72
CA CYS A 463 5.66 23.30 10.35
C CYS A 463 5.43 23.36 8.85
N LYS A 464 5.81 24.46 8.21
CA LYS A 464 5.74 24.61 6.74
C LYS A 464 6.64 23.62 6.00
N ALA A 465 7.85 23.37 6.51
CA ALA A 465 8.72 22.37 5.89
C ALA A 465 8.03 21.00 5.84
N CYS A 466 7.30 20.60 6.89
CA CYS A 466 6.53 19.35 6.87
C CYS A 466 5.33 19.40 5.90
N GLU A 467 4.58 20.51 5.86
CA GLU A 467 3.38 20.67 5.05
C GLU A 467 3.70 20.82 3.55
N ASP A 468 4.67 21.66 3.20
CA ASP A 468 5.04 21.95 1.81
C ASP A 468 5.65 20.72 1.12
N ASN A 469 6.13 19.75 1.89
CA ASN A 469 6.69 18.50 1.40
C ASN A 469 5.76 17.29 1.63
N ALA A 470 4.47 17.52 1.82
CA ALA A 470 3.49 16.45 2.12
C ALA A 470 3.38 15.40 0.99
N GLU A 471 3.78 15.71 -0.22
CA GLU A 471 3.82 14.78 -1.35
C GLU A 471 4.94 13.71 -1.25
N LEU A 472 5.92 13.92 -0.35
CA LEU A 472 7.01 12.97 -0.15
C LEU A 472 6.60 11.79 0.73
N TRP A 473 5.51 11.89 1.50
CA TRP A 473 5.19 10.91 2.54
C TRP A 473 4.36 9.74 2.01
N GLY A 474 4.88 8.54 2.15
CA GLY A 474 4.24 7.29 1.76
C GLY A 474 4.93 6.08 2.35
N GLN A 475 4.82 4.94 1.69
CA GLN A 475 5.52 3.72 2.08
C GLN A 475 7.04 3.91 1.92
N GLY A 476 7.81 3.44 2.89
CA GLY A 476 9.27 3.65 2.95
C GLY A 476 9.68 5.01 3.53
N LEU A 477 8.91 6.07 3.29
CA LEU A 477 9.17 7.41 3.80
C LEU A 477 7.93 7.96 4.51
N ARG A 478 7.81 7.71 5.81
CA ARG A 478 6.65 8.11 6.61
C ARG A 478 6.59 9.61 6.85
N GLU A 479 5.37 10.14 7.02
CA GLU A 479 5.17 11.51 7.46
C GLU A 479 5.88 11.74 8.80
N PRO A 480 6.75 12.77 8.92
CA PRO A 480 7.54 13.00 10.12
C PRO A 480 6.67 13.23 11.35
N THR A 481 6.92 12.46 12.39
CA THR A 481 6.31 12.65 13.71
C THR A 481 7.36 13.10 14.70
N PHE A 482 6.94 13.91 15.68
CA PHE A 482 7.85 14.47 16.67
C PHE A 482 7.41 14.05 18.07
N TYR A 483 8.38 13.70 18.89
CA TYR A 483 8.14 13.43 20.31
C TYR A 483 8.30 14.69 21.13
N ILE A 484 7.29 14.95 21.96
CA ILE A 484 7.20 16.14 22.81
C ILE A 484 6.97 15.71 24.24
N ASN A 485 7.75 16.27 25.15
CA ASN A 485 7.51 16.18 26.60
C ASN A 485 7.15 17.56 27.12
N ALA A 486 6.06 17.66 27.88
CA ALA A 486 5.56 18.91 28.45
C ALA A 486 4.91 18.67 29.80
N GLU A 487 4.99 19.66 30.68
CA GLU A 487 4.14 19.72 31.89
C GLU A 487 2.89 20.53 31.59
N ILE A 488 1.73 20.01 32.01
CA ILE A 488 0.43 20.64 31.84
C ILE A 488 -0.40 20.53 33.13
N ASP A 489 -1.41 21.38 33.23
CA ASP A 489 -2.54 21.24 34.15
C ASP A 489 -3.87 21.42 33.39
N GLU A 490 -4.98 21.40 34.10
CA GLU A 490 -6.31 21.58 33.54
C GLU A 490 -6.52 22.88 32.76
N THR A 491 -5.73 23.93 33.05
CA THR A 491 -5.85 25.23 32.37
C THR A 491 -5.29 25.21 30.96
N ASN A 492 -4.41 24.26 30.66
CA ASN A 492 -3.86 24.06 29.33
C ASN A 492 -4.84 23.35 28.37
N VAL A 493 -5.94 22.75 28.89
CA VAL A 493 -6.78 21.82 28.14
C VAL A 493 -8.15 22.46 27.87
N GLN A 494 -8.57 22.42 26.60
CA GLN A 494 -9.90 22.81 26.14
C GLN A 494 -10.57 21.68 25.38
N VAL A 495 -11.84 21.41 25.69
CA VAL A 495 -12.63 20.36 25.02
C VAL A 495 -13.70 20.99 24.13
N PHE A 496 -13.79 20.56 22.91
CA PHE A 496 -14.78 21.01 21.93
C PHE A 496 -15.67 19.83 21.55
N GLU A 497 -16.95 19.90 21.90
CA GLU A 497 -17.94 18.89 21.54
C GLU A 497 -18.79 19.39 20.37
N LYS A 498 -18.65 18.76 19.22
CA LYS A 498 -19.47 18.98 18.02
C LYS A 498 -19.98 17.61 17.54
N ARG A 499 -19.80 17.30 16.24
CA ARG A 499 -20.06 15.94 15.73
C ARG A 499 -19.08 14.91 16.27
N THR A 500 -17.88 15.34 16.58
CA THR A 500 -16.81 14.56 17.23
C THR A 500 -16.17 15.43 18.27
N THR A 501 -15.67 14.82 19.35
CA THR A 501 -14.96 15.50 20.42
C THR A 501 -13.53 15.79 19.98
N THR A 502 -13.09 17.03 20.14
CA THR A 502 -11.71 17.46 19.91
C THR A 502 -11.14 18.03 21.20
N VAL A 503 -9.98 17.54 21.61
CA VAL A 503 -9.23 18.13 22.74
C VAL A 503 -8.11 18.97 22.19
N LYS A 504 -8.03 20.22 22.65
CA LYS A 504 -6.92 21.13 22.36
C LYS A 504 -6.08 21.31 23.62
N ILE A 505 -4.79 21.12 23.50
CA ILE A 505 -3.81 21.33 24.57
C ILE A 505 -2.88 22.45 24.15
N THR A 506 -2.80 23.53 24.90
CA THR A 506 -1.94 24.67 24.57
C THR A 506 -0.72 24.69 25.49
N VAL A 507 0.47 24.61 24.91
CA VAL A 507 1.75 24.66 25.64
C VAL A 507 2.70 25.61 24.93
N ASN A 508 3.24 26.59 25.65
CA ASN A 508 4.17 27.60 25.12
C ASN A 508 3.67 28.31 23.84
N GLY A 509 2.35 28.51 23.73
CA GLY A 509 1.74 29.16 22.56
C GLY A 509 1.53 28.27 21.34
N VAL A 510 1.85 26.98 21.43
CA VAL A 510 1.56 25.97 20.40
C VAL A 510 0.32 25.17 20.81
N ASP A 511 -0.62 25.03 19.88
CA ASP A 511 -1.83 24.24 20.06
C ASP A 511 -1.61 22.80 19.56
N PHE A 512 -1.89 21.80 20.42
CA PHE A 512 -1.87 20.39 20.09
C PHE A 512 -3.30 19.85 20.08
N LEU A 513 -3.74 19.27 18.95
CA LEU A 513 -5.12 18.84 18.74
C LEU A 513 -5.22 17.31 18.70
N LEU A 514 -6.06 16.76 19.58
CA LEU A 514 -6.50 15.36 19.54
C LEU A 514 -7.93 15.32 18.97
N PHE A 515 -8.05 14.87 17.73
CA PHE A 515 -9.34 14.72 17.06
C PHE A 515 -10.00 13.39 17.43
N MET A 516 -11.34 13.37 17.46
CA MET A 516 -12.15 12.18 17.78
C MET A 516 -11.77 11.54 19.11
N ALA A 517 -11.49 12.36 20.12
CA ALA A 517 -11.11 11.90 21.44
C ALA A 517 -12.25 11.07 22.08
N THR A 518 -11.86 9.94 22.68
CA THR A 518 -12.80 9.12 23.47
C THR A 518 -13.08 9.75 24.83
N PRO A 519 -14.20 9.42 25.49
CA PRO A 519 -14.48 9.91 26.85
C PRO A 519 -13.33 9.62 27.82
N GLU A 520 -12.74 8.42 27.77
CA GLU A 520 -11.59 8.05 28.61
C GLU A 520 -10.37 8.95 28.36
N GLN A 521 -10.08 9.25 27.10
CA GLN A 521 -8.97 10.15 26.74
C GLN A 521 -9.23 11.57 27.24
N VAL A 522 -10.48 12.05 27.14
CA VAL A 522 -10.88 13.36 27.68
C VAL A 522 -10.67 13.38 29.20
N ASP A 523 -11.16 12.37 29.91
CA ASP A 523 -11.04 12.29 31.37
C ASP A 523 -9.57 12.29 31.82
N ARG A 524 -8.71 11.53 31.15
CA ARG A 524 -7.27 11.49 31.46
C ARG A 524 -6.59 12.85 31.28
N LEU A 525 -6.96 13.60 30.24
CA LEU A 525 -6.37 14.91 29.93
C LEU A 525 -6.92 16.02 30.81
N THR A 526 -8.19 15.98 31.19
CA THR A 526 -8.87 17.03 31.97
C THR A 526 -8.77 16.86 33.49
N GLN A 527 -8.21 15.76 34.02
CA GLN A 527 -7.98 15.57 35.44
C GLN A 527 -7.26 16.78 36.05
N ARG A 528 -7.62 17.18 37.26
CA ARG A 528 -7.00 18.30 37.97
C ARG A 528 -5.58 17.99 38.43
N GLY A 529 -4.74 19.01 38.44
CA GLY A 529 -3.38 19.00 38.95
C GLY A 529 -2.32 18.84 37.84
N LYS A 530 -1.07 19.03 38.22
CA LYS A 530 0.08 18.97 37.32
C LYS A 530 0.30 17.55 36.82
N LYS A 531 0.56 17.43 35.51
CA LYS A 531 0.79 16.18 34.79
C LYS A 531 1.98 16.32 33.85
N SER A 532 2.77 15.26 33.73
CA SER A 532 3.69 15.11 32.63
C SER A 532 2.94 14.54 31.44
N LEU A 533 3.03 15.22 30.30
CA LEU A 533 2.38 14.87 29.05
C LEU A 533 3.45 14.52 28.02
N PHE A 534 3.33 13.33 27.44
CA PHE A 534 4.17 12.85 26.36
C PHE A 534 3.31 12.73 25.11
N LEU A 535 3.74 13.37 24.02
CA LEU A 535 2.99 13.42 22.76
C LEU A 535 3.84 12.91 21.59
N ILE A 536 3.21 12.17 20.70
CA ILE A 536 3.69 11.97 19.33
C ILE A 536 2.76 12.78 18.42
N VAL A 537 3.33 13.74 17.69
CA VAL A 537 2.57 14.70 16.90
C VAL A 537 3.10 14.82 15.47
N ILE A 538 2.22 15.13 14.54
CA ILE A 538 2.55 15.71 13.24
C ILE A 538 2.45 17.23 13.38
N LEU A 539 3.45 17.95 12.86
CA LEU A 539 3.47 19.40 12.88
C LEU A 539 2.76 19.97 11.65
N SER A 540 2.00 21.04 11.86
CA SER A 540 1.28 21.77 10.83
C SER A 540 1.16 23.24 11.21
N THR A 541 0.66 24.06 10.29
CA THR A 541 0.26 25.43 10.58
C THR A 541 -1.26 25.53 10.74
N ASN A 542 -1.71 26.54 11.46
CA ASN A 542 -3.11 26.94 11.53
C ASN A 542 -3.21 28.43 11.18
N GLU A 543 -3.96 28.75 10.14
CA GLU A 543 -4.21 30.13 9.73
C GLU A 543 -5.61 30.56 10.15
N TRP A 544 -5.67 31.66 10.90
CA TRP A 544 -6.91 32.28 11.31
C TRP A 544 -6.80 33.81 11.26
N ASN A 545 -7.70 34.44 10.51
CA ASN A 545 -7.72 35.91 10.31
C ASN A 545 -6.36 36.45 9.81
N GLY A 546 -5.67 35.75 8.91
CA GLY A 546 -4.36 36.13 8.38
C GLY A 546 -3.18 35.89 9.34
N VAL A 547 -3.42 35.35 10.52
CA VAL A 547 -2.37 34.98 11.49
C VAL A 547 -2.06 33.49 11.37
N VAL A 548 -0.83 33.15 10.99
CA VAL A 548 -0.32 31.78 10.88
C VAL A 548 0.38 31.40 12.19
N LYS A 549 -0.06 30.32 12.83
CA LYS A 549 0.53 29.79 14.08
C LYS A 549 0.94 28.33 13.90
N PRO A 550 2.02 27.90 14.58
CA PRO A 550 2.39 26.48 14.60
C PRO A 550 1.36 25.67 15.39
N GLN A 551 1.10 24.45 14.95
CA GLN A 551 0.15 23.51 15.52
C GLN A 551 0.68 22.08 15.44
N GLY A 552 0.29 21.22 16.39
CA GLY A 552 0.54 19.79 16.37
C GLY A 552 -0.77 18.99 16.29
N LYS A 553 -0.81 17.96 15.44
CA LYS A 553 -1.89 16.95 15.43
C LYS A 553 -1.42 15.73 16.22
N ILE A 554 -2.08 15.46 17.34
CA ILE A 554 -1.72 14.36 18.24
C ILE A 554 -2.09 13.02 17.58
N LYS A 555 -1.10 12.15 17.42
CA LYS A 555 -1.27 10.76 16.98
C LYS A 555 -1.38 9.83 18.17
N GLN A 556 -0.57 10.06 19.20
CA GLN A 556 -0.54 9.27 20.41
C GLN A 556 -0.13 10.14 21.60
N PHE A 557 -0.60 9.79 22.80
CA PHE A 557 -0.20 10.48 24.01
C PHE A 557 -0.14 9.54 25.21
N GLU A 558 0.70 9.88 26.18
CA GLU A 558 0.69 9.38 27.55
C GLU A 558 0.64 10.52 28.56
N VAL A 559 -0.04 10.26 29.66
CA VAL A 559 -0.15 11.20 30.77
C VAL A 559 0.20 10.47 32.06
N SER A 560 1.10 11.06 32.85
CA SER A 560 1.43 10.60 34.19
C SER A 560 1.32 11.74 35.18
N LYS A 561 0.93 11.44 36.44
CA LYS A 561 1.00 12.44 37.52
C LYS A 561 2.47 12.79 37.74
N VAL A 562 2.75 14.11 37.91
CA VAL A 562 4.10 14.53 38.33
C VAL A 562 4.35 13.90 39.70
N LYS A 563 5.38 13.07 39.82
CA LYS A 563 5.86 12.62 41.13
C LYS A 563 6.40 13.84 41.85
N ASP A 564 5.88 14.18 43.06
CA ASP A 564 6.48 15.21 43.89
C ASP A 564 7.98 14.89 44.07
N LYS A 565 8.83 15.79 43.64
CA LYS A 565 10.28 15.67 43.74
C LYS A 565 10.67 15.73 45.24
N GLY A 566 10.62 14.58 45.89
CA GLY A 566 11.26 14.31 47.15
C GLY A 566 12.39 13.29 46.90
N GLY A 567 13.59 13.76 46.56
CA GLY A 567 14.79 12.95 46.51
C GLY A 567 15.36 12.68 45.10
N ASN A 568 16.54 13.25 44.89
CA ASN A 568 17.59 13.02 43.84
C ASN A 568 17.16 13.17 42.38
N GLU A 569 17.73 14.19 41.77
CA GLU A 569 17.78 14.37 40.32
C GLU A 569 18.62 13.23 39.69
N GLU A 570 18.00 12.17 39.26
CA GLU A 570 18.59 11.29 38.23
C GLU A 570 18.37 11.98 36.88
N ASN A 571 19.49 12.37 36.30
CA ASN A 571 19.58 13.07 35.02
C ASN A 571 19.26 12.04 33.92
N TRP A 572 17.99 11.92 33.54
CA TRP A 572 17.48 10.98 32.52
C TRP A 572 18.00 11.27 31.09
N MET A 573 18.80 12.35 30.90
CA MET A 573 19.48 12.62 29.63
C MET A 573 20.73 11.77 29.41
N ASP A 574 21.24 11.06 30.42
CA ASP A 574 22.47 10.29 30.32
C ASP A 574 22.25 8.80 30.03
N ASP A 575 20.96 8.35 29.91
CA ASP A 575 20.60 6.96 29.63
C ASP A 575 20.03 6.74 28.19
N PHE A 576 20.30 7.69 27.27
CA PHE A 576 19.93 7.53 25.86
C PHE A 576 21.10 7.74 24.91
#